data_562ccd951af524adeb1c8c614bfdd786
#
_entry.id   562ccd951af524adeb1c8c614bfdd786
#
_cell.length_a   1.000
_cell.length_b   1.000
_cell.length_c   1.000
_cell.angle_alpha   90.00
_cell.angle_beta   90.00
_cell.angle_gamma   90.00
#
_symmetry.space_group_name_H-M   'P 1'
#
loop_
_entity.id
_entity.type
_entity.pdbx_description
1 polymer ?
#
loop_
_entity_poly.entity_id
_entity_poly.type
_entity_poly.pdbx_seq_one_letter_code
_entity_poly.pdbx_strand_id
1 'polypeptide(L)'
;MPDVTIRRATRLDLPALGRMGALLMRTHYAFDQKRFLAPGDHAEDGYAWFLGEQLKDDVNVIVLVADVQGDVVGYVYAGLEPVSWKELRDACGFIHDIVVDERGRRKGVATKLMDAAMAWLKEKGAPRVVLWTAEQNEGAQQLFARLGFRRTMVEMTKEL
;
A
#
# COMPACT_ATOMS: atom_id res chain seq x y z
N MET A 1 -7.25 -24.66 6.15
CA MET A 1 -6.54 -23.44 5.70
C MET A 1 -6.12 -22.66 6.92
N PRO A 2 -4.85 -22.30 7.06
CA PRO A 2 -4.45 -21.47 8.18
C PRO A 2 -5.12 -20.09 8.09
N ASP A 3 -5.55 -19.60 9.24
CA ASP A 3 -6.21 -18.30 9.32
C ASP A 3 -5.22 -17.16 9.05
N VAL A 4 -5.69 -16.14 8.36
CA VAL A 4 -4.95 -14.92 8.15
C VAL A 4 -5.29 -13.93 9.26
N THR A 5 -4.29 -13.50 10.00
CA THR A 5 -4.43 -12.48 11.03
C THR A 5 -3.93 -11.14 10.49
N ILE A 6 -4.76 -10.09 10.59
CA ILE A 6 -4.35 -8.73 10.27
C ILE A 6 -3.93 -8.05 11.58
N ARG A 7 -2.70 -7.56 11.63
CA ARG A 7 -2.15 -6.90 12.81
C ARG A 7 -1.26 -5.72 12.42
N ARG A 8 -0.98 -4.84 13.37
CA ARG A 8 0.00 -3.77 13.14
C ARG A 8 1.39 -4.38 12.89
N ALA A 9 2.10 -3.78 11.96
CA ALA A 9 3.51 -4.09 11.75
C ALA A 9 4.35 -3.60 12.94
N THR A 10 5.41 -4.34 13.21
CA THR A 10 6.44 -3.97 14.18
C THR A 10 7.79 -3.90 13.49
N ARG A 11 8.81 -3.43 14.20
CA ARG A 11 10.17 -3.40 13.65
C ARG A 11 10.69 -4.79 13.27
N LEU A 12 10.18 -5.84 13.90
CA LEU A 12 10.52 -7.23 13.58
C LEU A 12 10.03 -7.64 12.17
N ASP A 13 9.03 -6.95 11.64
CA ASP A 13 8.48 -7.22 10.31
C ASP A 13 9.27 -6.52 9.18
N LEU A 14 10.21 -5.62 9.51
CA LEU A 14 10.91 -4.81 8.50
C LEU A 14 11.63 -5.64 7.42
N PRO A 15 12.27 -6.79 7.70
CA PRO A 15 12.83 -7.61 6.63
C PRO A 15 11.77 -8.10 5.64
N ALA A 16 10.62 -8.56 6.12
CA ALA A 16 9.51 -8.98 5.25
C ALA A 16 8.90 -7.80 4.48
N LEU A 17 8.72 -6.67 5.13
CA LEU A 17 8.22 -5.43 4.50
C LEU A 17 9.17 -4.93 3.42
N GLY A 18 10.48 -5.01 3.65
CA GLY A 18 11.50 -4.65 2.65
C GLY A 18 11.41 -5.51 1.41
N ARG A 19 11.28 -6.82 1.58
CA ARG A 19 11.11 -7.75 0.45
C ARG A 19 9.85 -7.46 -0.36
N MET A 20 8.73 -7.23 0.32
CA MET A 20 7.47 -6.96 -0.34
C MET A 20 7.42 -5.56 -0.98
N GLY A 21 8.03 -4.57 -0.34
CA GLY A 21 8.18 -3.24 -0.93
C GLY A 21 9.05 -3.25 -2.18
N ALA A 22 10.13 -4.03 -2.17
CA ALA A 22 10.96 -4.23 -3.35
C ALA A 22 10.20 -4.95 -4.48
N LEU A 23 9.34 -5.91 -4.13
CA LEU A 23 8.45 -6.56 -5.09
C LEU A 23 7.50 -5.53 -5.73
N LEU A 24 6.92 -4.64 -4.92
CA LEU A 24 6.07 -3.57 -5.40
C LEU A 24 6.81 -2.65 -6.38
N MET A 25 8.03 -2.26 -6.05
CA MET A 25 8.88 -1.43 -6.92
C MET A 25 9.16 -2.13 -8.26
N ARG A 26 9.56 -3.40 -8.22
CA ARG A 26 9.85 -4.18 -9.43
C ARG A 26 8.62 -4.35 -10.30
N THR A 27 7.47 -4.60 -9.71
CA THR A 27 6.21 -4.76 -10.43
C THR A 27 5.85 -3.48 -11.18
N HIS A 28 5.94 -2.33 -10.52
CA HIS A 28 5.63 -1.04 -11.14
C HIS A 28 6.66 -0.66 -12.20
N TYR A 29 7.94 -0.87 -11.93
CA TYR A 29 8.99 -0.63 -12.92
C TYR A 29 8.79 -1.46 -14.20
N ALA A 30 8.32 -2.70 -14.05
CA ALA A 30 7.96 -3.54 -15.20
C ALA A 30 6.75 -3.01 -15.99
N PHE A 31 5.82 -2.31 -15.33
CA PHE A 31 4.70 -1.67 -16.03
C PHE A 31 5.15 -0.53 -16.95
N ASP A 32 6.06 0.33 -16.46
CA ASP A 32 6.55 1.48 -17.21
C ASP A 32 7.88 1.96 -16.64
N GLN A 33 8.98 1.58 -17.32
CA GLN A 33 10.34 1.89 -16.89
C GLN A 33 10.67 3.38 -16.96
N LYS A 34 9.93 4.15 -17.74
CA LYS A 34 10.13 5.60 -17.85
C LYS A 34 9.39 6.39 -16.78
N ARG A 35 8.34 5.80 -16.20
CA ARG A 35 7.51 6.48 -15.19
C ARG A 35 7.88 6.08 -13.76
N PHE A 36 8.17 4.81 -13.52
CA PHE A 36 8.35 4.30 -12.17
C PHE A 36 9.82 4.22 -11.78
N LEU A 37 10.05 4.35 -10.48
CA LEU A 37 11.37 4.31 -9.88
C LEU A 37 12.06 2.94 -10.11
N ALA A 38 13.28 2.97 -10.61
CA ALA A 38 14.08 1.76 -10.74
C ALA A 38 14.47 1.22 -9.36
N PRO A 39 14.28 -0.09 -9.10
CA PRO A 39 14.54 -0.64 -7.76
C PRO A 39 16.00 -0.58 -7.31
N GLY A 40 16.94 -0.80 -8.23
CA GLY A 40 18.37 -0.86 -7.90
C GLY A 40 18.73 -2.10 -7.09
N ASP A 41 20.00 -2.13 -6.62
CA ASP A 41 20.55 -3.31 -5.93
C ASP A 41 20.17 -3.38 -4.44
N HIS A 42 19.72 -2.28 -3.86
CA HIS A 42 19.41 -2.16 -2.42
C HIS A 42 17.94 -1.86 -2.15
N ALA A 43 17.05 -2.30 -3.04
CA ALA A 43 15.62 -2.01 -2.93
C ALA A 43 15.01 -2.53 -1.63
N GLU A 44 15.39 -3.73 -1.19
CA GLU A 44 14.86 -4.33 0.03
C GLU A 44 15.26 -3.53 1.28
N ASP A 45 16.54 -3.19 1.40
CA ASP A 45 17.05 -2.41 2.52
C ASP A 45 16.47 -1.00 2.53
N GLY A 46 16.39 -0.38 1.36
CA GLY A 46 15.82 0.96 1.21
C GLY A 46 14.35 1.01 1.59
N TYR A 47 13.59 0.03 1.17
CA TYR A 47 12.16 -0.02 1.48
C TYR A 47 11.91 -0.36 2.95
N ALA A 48 12.71 -1.26 3.53
CA ALA A 48 12.66 -1.55 4.97
C ALA A 48 12.97 -0.28 5.79
N TRP A 49 13.98 0.48 5.40
CA TRP A 49 14.28 1.77 6.03
C TRP A 49 13.10 2.75 5.90
N PHE A 50 12.58 2.90 4.68
CA PHE A 50 11.45 3.82 4.42
C PHE A 50 10.24 3.49 5.29
N LEU A 51 9.80 2.24 5.31
CA LEU A 51 8.66 1.83 6.15
C LEU A 51 8.99 1.91 7.63
N GLY A 52 10.24 1.64 8.03
CA GLY A 52 10.69 1.82 9.40
C GLY A 52 10.54 3.27 9.88
N GLU A 53 10.80 4.25 9.00
CA GLU A 53 10.54 5.65 9.31
C GLU A 53 9.04 5.93 9.47
N GLN A 54 8.19 5.31 8.65
CA GLN A 54 6.74 5.47 8.76
C GLN A 54 6.18 4.91 10.06
N LEU A 55 6.74 3.82 10.58
CA LEU A 55 6.30 3.22 11.85
C LEU A 55 6.50 4.14 13.05
N LYS A 56 7.29 5.21 12.94
CA LYS A 56 7.51 6.17 14.01
C LYS A 56 6.31 7.10 14.24
N ASP A 57 5.46 7.28 13.24
CA ASP A 57 4.24 8.10 13.36
C ASP A 57 3.02 7.18 13.53
N ASP A 58 2.75 6.80 14.76
CA ASP A 58 1.62 5.92 15.09
C ASP A 58 0.27 6.65 15.21
N VAL A 59 0.29 7.97 15.09
CA VAL A 59 -0.92 8.81 15.15
C VAL A 59 -1.55 8.96 13.76
N ASN A 60 -0.75 9.29 12.76
CA ASN A 60 -1.22 9.61 11.41
C ASN A 60 -0.99 8.50 10.39
N VAL A 61 -0.21 7.49 10.74
CA VAL A 61 0.19 6.41 9.83
C VAL A 61 -0.17 5.06 10.41
N ILE A 62 -0.57 4.15 9.54
CA ILE A 62 -0.73 2.74 9.89
C ILE A 62 -0.08 1.85 8.84
N VAL A 63 0.68 0.88 9.31
CA VAL A 63 1.15 -0.24 8.49
C VAL A 63 0.58 -1.51 9.11
N LEU A 64 -0.22 -2.23 8.35
CA LEU A 64 -0.80 -3.51 8.75
C LEU A 64 -0.16 -4.63 7.94
N VAL A 65 0.07 -5.75 8.58
CA VAL A 65 0.55 -6.96 7.92
C VAL A 65 -0.50 -8.07 7.99
N ALA A 66 -0.50 -8.88 6.97
CA ALA A 66 -1.25 -10.12 6.95
C ALA A 66 -0.31 -11.25 7.35
N ASP A 67 -0.57 -11.83 8.51
CA ASP A 67 0.25 -12.86 9.13
C ASP A 67 -0.46 -14.22 9.02
N VAL A 68 0.26 -15.20 8.47
CA VAL A 68 -0.19 -16.59 8.38
C VAL A 68 0.83 -17.44 9.15
N GLN A 69 0.49 -17.80 10.38
CA GLN A 69 1.32 -18.64 11.25
C GLN A 69 2.76 -18.10 11.43
N GLY A 70 2.91 -16.78 11.57
CA GLY A 70 4.21 -16.13 11.74
C GLY A 70 4.87 -15.68 10.44
N ASP A 71 4.31 -16.04 9.28
CA ASP A 71 4.78 -15.58 7.97
C ASP A 71 3.96 -14.39 7.50
N VAL A 72 4.63 -13.27 7.24
CA VAL A 72 4.00 -12.09 6.66
C VAL A 72 3.86 -12.30 5.16
N VAL A 73 2.61 -12.33 4.67
CA VAL A 73 2.28 -12.61 3.26
C VAL A 73 1.70 -11.40 2.53
N GLY A 74 1.54 -10.28 3.21
CA GLY A 74 1.06 -9.04 2.61
C GLY A 74 1.12 -7.90 3.61
N TYR A 75 1.03 -6.67 3.10
CA TYR A 75 0.91 -5.48 3.94
C TYR A 75 0.11 -4.39 3.24
N VAL A 76 -0.40 -3.46 4.03
CA VAL A 76 -0.95 -2.19 3.58
C VAL A 76 -0.29 -1.06 4.36
N TYR A 77 0.08 0.00 3.67
CA TYR A 77 0.59 1.24 4.24
C TYR A 77 -0.40 2.35 3.92
N ALA A 78 -0.92 2.99 4.96
CA ALA A 78 -1.93 4.03 4.85
C ALA A 78 -1.67 5.15 5.84
N GLY A 79 -2.28 6.30 5.63
CA GLY A 79 -2.15 7.42 6.54
C GLY A 79 -3.21 8.49 6.33
N LEU A 80 -3.23 9.45 7.26
CA LEU A 80 -4.01 10.67 7.14
C LEU A 80 -3.17 11.71 6.41
N GLU A 81 -3.75 12.29 5.37
CA GLU A 81 -3.09 13.33 4.58
C GLU A 81 -3.79 14.67 4.78
N PRO A 82 -3.04 15.77 5.00
CA PRO A 82 -3.64 17.09 5.16
C PRO A 82 -4.15 17.65 3.82
N VAL A 83 -4.82 18.80 3.88
CA VAL A 83 -5.19 19.56 2.70
C VAL A 83 -3.95 19.80 1.82
N SER A 84 -4.08 19.58 0.54
CA SER A 84 -3.02 19.84 -0.44
C SER A 84 -3.50 20.81 -1.50
N TRP A 85 -2.99 22.03 -1.48
CA TRP A 85 -3.25 23.05 -2.49
C TRP A 85 -2.72 22.63 -3.87
N LYS A 86 -1.57 21.95 -3.87
CA LYS A 86 -0.93 21.48 -5.11
C LYS A 86 -1.76 20.41 -5.83
N GLU A 87 -2.40 19.54 -5.06
CA GLU A 87 -3.23 18.46 -5.60
C GLU A 87 -4.71 18.83 -5.67
N LEU A 88 -5.09 20.03 -5.25
CA LEU A 88 -6.49 20.49 -5.16
C LEU A 88 -7.34 19.49 -4.37
N ARG A 89 -6.79 18.98 -3.29
CA ARG A 89 -7.37 17.89 -2.52
C ARG A 89 -7.56 18.30 -1.07
N ASP A 90 -8.76 18.04 -0.55
CA ASP A 90 -9.05 18.21 0.87
C ASP A 90 -8.34 17.13 1.70
N ALA A 91 -8.30 17.31 3.03
CA ALA A 91 -7.80 16.31 3.95
C ALA A 91 -8.52 14.96 3.74
N CYS A 92 -7.78 13.87 3.78
CA CYS A 92 -8.32 12.54 3.47
C CYS A 92 -7.48 11.45 4.12
N GLY A 93 -8.00 10.23 4.10
CA GLY A 93 -7.22 9.03 4.26
C GLY A 93 -6.57 8.65 2.92
N PHE A 94 -5.39 8.07 2.96
CA PHE A 94 -4.66 7.67 1.76
C PHE A 94 -4.10 6.26 1.92
N ILE A 95 -4.37 5.40 0.96
CA ILE A 95 -3.71 4.10 0.85
C ILE A 95 -2.50 4.29 -0.07
N HIS A 96 -1.30 4.17 0.49
CA HIS A 96 -0.06 4.37 -0.25
C HIS A 96 0.43 3.09 -0.92
N ASP A 97 0.43 1.97 -0.17
CA ASP A 97 0.86 0.67 -0.66
C ASP A 97 -0.15 -0.40 -0.26
N ILE A 98 -0.40 -1.32 -1.17
CA ILE A 98 -1.04 -2.61 -0.89
C ILE A 98 -0.29 -3.70 -1.66
N VAL A 99 0.27 -4.66 -0.94
CA VAL A 99 1.09 -5.74 -1.51
C VAL A 99 0.68 -7.06 -0.91
N VAL A 100 0.48 -8.05 -1.74
CA VAL A 100 0.29 -9.44 -1.33
C VAL A 100 1.23 -10.31 -2.16
N ASP A 101 2.06 -11.10 -1.51
CA ASP A 101 2.95 -12.02 -2.22
C ASP A 101 2.19 -13.25 -2.73
N GLU A 102 2.87 -14.10 -3.50
CA GLU A 102 2.23 -15.28 -4.11
C GLU A 102 1.59 -16.21 -3.09
N ARG A 103 2.15 -16.31 -1.90
CA ARG A 103 1.64 -17.18 -0.82
C ARG A 103 0.28 -16.72 -0.30
N GLY A 104 0.03 -15.41 -0.35
CA GLY A 104 -1.22 -14.80 0.12
C GLY A 104 -2.25 -14.55 -0.98
N ARG A 105 -1.90 -14.70 -2.24
CA ARG A 105 -2.81 -14.43 -3.37
C ARG A 105 -3.98 -15.41 -3.39
N ARG A 106 -5.13 -14.93 -3.91
CA ARG A 106 -6.39 -15.70 -4.06
C ARG A 106 -6.99 -16.21 -2.74
N LYS A 107 -6.59 -15.62 -1.61
CA LYS A 107 -7.08 -15.96 -0.26
C LYS A 107 -7.83 -14.81 0.40
N GLY A 108 -8.16 -13.77 -0.36
CA GLY A 108 -8.84 -12.58 0.16
C GLY A 108 -7.96 -11.70 1.06
N VAL A 109 -6.65 -11.89 1.06
CA VAL A 109 -5.71 -11.15 1.92
C VAL A 109 -5.75 -9.65 1.62
N ALA A 110 -5.74 -9.26 0.34
CA ALA A 110 -5.78 -7.86 -0.05
C ALA A 110 -7.06 -7.18 0.46
N THR A 111 -8.22 -7.84 0.32
CA THR A 111 -9.49 -7.33 0.82
C THR A 111 -9.46 -7.15 2.34
N LYS A 112 -8.94 -8.12 3.08
CA LYS A 112 -8.84 -8.02 4.54
C LYS A 112 -7.93 -6.88 4.98
N LEU A 113 -6.78 -6.70 4.31
CA LEU A 113 -5.88 -5.59 4.58
C LEU A 113 -6.53 -4.24 4.29
N MET A 114 -7.20 -4.11 3.15
CA MET A 114 -7.89 -2.89 2.75
C MET A 114 -9.02 -2.56 3.72
N ASP A 115 -9.85 -3.53 4.07
CA ASP A 115 -10.95 -3.33 5.02
C ASP A 115 -10.44 -2.84 6.38
N ALA A 116 -9.37 -3.44 6.88
CA ALA A 116 -8.77 -3.04 8.16
C ALA A 116 -8.17 -1.64 8.10
N ALA A 117 -7.47 -1.28 7.02
CA ALA A 117 -6.92 0.05 6.83
C ALA A 117 -8.03 1.11 6.72
N MET A 118 -9.07 0.84 5.93
CA MET A 118 -10.19 1.76 5.77
C MET A 118 -10.98 1.93 7.08
N ALA A 119 -11.13 0.87 7.87
CA ALA A 119 -11.76 0.96 9.20
C ALA A 119 -10.97 1.89 10.12
N TRP A 120 -9.64 1.76 10.15
CA TRP A 120 -8.79 2.64 10.93
C TRP A 120 -8.89 4.10 10.47
N LEU A 121 -8.83 4.35 9.16
CA LEU A 121 -8.97 5.69 8.60
C LEU A 121 -10.32 6.33 8.96
N LYS A 122 -11.39 5.54 8.89
CA LYS A 122 -12.74 5.99 9.27
C LYS A 122 -12.80 6.34 10.76
N GLU A 123 -12.24 5.51 11.62
CA GLU A 123 -12.17 5.75 13.07
C GLU A 123 -11.39 7.04 13.37
N LYS A 124 -10.37 7.35 12.59
CA LYS A 124 -9.60 8.59 12.70
C LYS A 124 -10.32 9.81 12.13
N GLY A 125 -11.52 9.65 11.60
CA GLY A 125 -12.34 10.75 11.09
C GLY A 125 -12.08 11.13 9.63
N ALA A 126 -11.34 10.34 8.87
CA ALA A 126 -11.14 10.62 7.45
C ALA A 126 -12.49 10.60 6.70
N PRO A 127 -12.82 11.67 5.95
CA PRO A 127 -14.11 11.74 5.25
C PRO A 127 -14.18 10.85 4.01
N ARG A 128 -13.02 10.49 3.47
CA ARG A 128 -12.86 9.63 2.30
C ARG A 128 -11.47 9.04 2.25
N VAL A 129 -11.29 8.03 1.43
CA VAL A 129 -10.00 7.39 1.17
C VAL A 129 -9.63 7.57 -0.29
N VAL A 130 -8.40 8.01 -0.53
CA VAL A 130 -7.81 8.18 -1.85
C VAL A 130 -6.69 7.18 -2.04
N LEU A 131 -6.50 6.68 -3.25
CA LEU A 131 -5.35 5.88 -3.64
C LEU A 131 -5.00 6.14 -5.10
N TRP A 132 -3.75 5.84 -5.45
CA TRP A 132 -3.29 5.83 -6.82
C TRP A 132 -3.01 4.40 -7.26
N THR A 133 -3.32 4.10 -8.50
CA THR A 133 -3.05 2.79 -9.09
C THR A 133 -2.49 2.96 -10.50
N ALA A 134 -1.54 2.11 -10.87
CA ALA A 134 -0.95 2.17 -12.20
C ALA A 134 -1.99 1.82 -13.28
N GLU A 135 -1.92 2.49 -14.40
CA GLU A 135 -2.81 2.26 -15.56
C GLU A 135 -2.81 0.79 -15.98
N GLN A 136 -1.64 0.15 -15.95
CA GLN A 136 -1.47 -1.24 -16.36
C GLN A 136 -1.86 -2.26 -15.30
N ASN A 137 -2.13 -1.84 -14.07
CA ASN A 137 -2.47 -2.74 -12.97
C ASN A 137 -3.98 -3.03 -12.94
N GLU A 138 -4.45 -3.80 -13.90
CA GLU A 138 -5.88 -4.12 -14.03
C GLU A 138 -6.42 -4.90 -12.83
N GLY A 139 -5.64 -5.83 -12.29
CA GLY A 139 -6.04 -6.62 -11.13
C GLY A 139 -6.30 -5.75 -9.89
N ALA A 140 -5.42 -4.78 -9.62
CA ALA A 140 -5.62 -3.84 -8.54
C ALA A 140 -6.84 -2.94 -8.77
N GLN A 141 -7.02 -2.44 -10.00
CA GLN A 141 -8.18 -1.62 -10.35
C GLN A 141 -9.50 -2.37 -10.15
N GLN A 142 -9.55 -3.65 -10.49
CA GLN A 142 -10.73 -4.49 -10.25
C GLN A 142 -11.00 -4.67 -8.76
N LEU A 143 -9.96 -4.89 -7.95
CA LEU A 143 -10.10 -4.97 -6.49
C LEU A 143 -10.68 -3.67 -5.93
N PHE A 144 -10.12 -2.53 -6.32
CA PHE A 144 -10.58 -1.24 -5.82
C PHE A 144 -12.02 -0.93 -6.24
N ALA A 145 -12.40 -1.26 -7.47
CA ALA A 145 -13.78 -1.12 -7.92
C ALA A 145 -14.75 -1.97 -7.09
N ARG A 146 -14.38 -3.21 -6.77
CA ARG A 146 -15.21 -4.08 -5.89
C ARG A 146 -15.33 -3.51 -4.47
N LEU A 147 -14.32 -2.79 -3.99
CA LEU A 147 -14.35 -2.13 -2.68
C LEU A 147 -15.07 -0.78 -2.69
N GLY A 148 -15.63 -0.37 -3.82
CA GLY A 148 -16.41 0.85 -3.95
C GLY A 148 -15.62 2.09 -4.34
N PHE A 149 -14.35 1.96 -4.72
CA PHE A 149 -13.58 3.09 -5.24
C PHE A 149 -14.05 3.46 -6.65
N ARG A 150 -14.12 4.75 -6.92
CA ARG A 150 -14.41 5.31 -8.24
C ARG A 150 -13.20 6.07 -8.76
N ARG A 151 -13.02 6.14 -10.06
CA ARG A 151 -11.93 6.88 -10.70
C ARG A 151 -12.21 8.39 -10.64
N THR A 152 -11.23 9.18 -10.22
CA THR A 152 -11.37 10.63 -10.08
C THR A 152 -10.29 11.43 -10.79
N MET A 153 -9.07 10.88 -10.93
CA MET A 153 -7.92 11.58 -11.51
C MET A 153 -7.27 10.71 -12.59
N VAL A 154 -6.60 11.37 -13.53
CA VAL A 154 -5.77 10.73 -14.55
C VAL A 154 -4.39 11.38 -14.51
N GLU A 155 -3.33 10.60 -14.38
CA GLU A 155 -1.95 11.06 -14.53
C GLU A 155 -1.53 10.91 -15.99
N MET A 156 -0.93 11.93 -16.56
CA MET A 156 -0.39 11.90 -17.93
C MET A 156 1.09 12.25 -17.89
N THR A 157 1.91 11.49 -18.60
CA THR A 157 3.38 11.62 -18.61
C THR A 157 3.89 11.88 -20.02
N LYS A 158 4.84 12.77 -20.14
CA LYS A 158 5.56 13.06 -21.39
C LYS A 158 7.05 13.24 -21.07
N GLU A 159 7.90 12.47 -21.74
CA GLU A 159 9.36 12.65 -21.68
C GLU A 159 9.77 13.90 -22.47
N LEU A 160 10.79 14.63 -21.99
CA LEU A 160 11.31 15.84 -22.64
C LEU A 160 12.68 15.59 -23.26
#